data_d953479d2ce0492d7bace7752281bc32
#
_entry.id   d953479d2ce0492d7bace7752281bc32
#
_cell.length_a   1.000
_cell.length_b   1.000
_cell.length_c   1.000
_cell.angle_alpha   90.00
_cell.angle_beta   90.00
_cell.angle_gamma   90.00
#
_symmetry.space_group_name_H-M   'P 1'
#
loop_
_entity.id
_entity.type
_entity.pdbx_description
1 polymer ?
#
loop_
_entity_poly.entity_id
_entity_poly.type
_entity_poly.pdbx_seq_one_letter_code
_entity_poly.pdbx_strand_id
1 'polypeptide(L)'
;MKAFLTLALLAASAPCAAALNVFACTPEWGALARELGGDKATVYVATTALQDAHRIEARPSLIARARSADLVVCTGAELEVGWLPLVISQSGNAAIRPGQPGYFEAADYVALIEKPARLDRSLGDIHAAGNPHLHLDPRNIAEVAAGLGERMAQIDASSKRHFEERTKAFLERWRQATARWEKAAGPLKGMPLVVHHRDLSYLIAWLGMREVGSLEPKPGLPPSSAHLTELLGRLRKTPAKVVVRSAYSDPKPSAWLAERAGIPAVMLPYTVGGSPDAKDLFSLFDDTLARLLAIAR
;
A
#
# COMPACT_ATOMS: atom_id res chain seq x y z
N MET A 1 73.83 -7.34 -17.66
CA MET A 1 72.67 -8.09 -17.17
C MET A 1 71.64 -7.07 -16.64
N LYS A 2 70.56 -6.82 -17.38
CA LYS A 2 69.48 -5.89 -16.93
C LYS A 2 68.33 -6.76 -16.41
N ALA A 3 68.06 -6.72 -15.10
CA ALA A 3 66.96 -7.38 -14.46
C ALA A 3 65.65 -6.58 -14.70
N PHE A 4 64.69 -7.12 -15.42
CA PHE A 4 63.35 -6.58 -15.54
C PHE A 4 62.52 -7.03 -14.33
N LEU A 5 62.14 -6.08 -13.50
CA LEU A 5 61.22 -6.30 -12.38
C LEU A 5 59.79 -6.20 -12.92
N THR A 6 59.08 -7.31 -13.10
CA THR A 6 57.71 -7.33 -13.52
C THR A 6 56.83 -7.14 -12.30
N LEU A 7 56.22 -5.97 -12.18
CA LEU A 7 55.24 -5.63 -11.10
C LEU A 7 53.89 -6.23 -11.50
N ALA A 8 53.48 -7.33 -10.87
CA ALA A 8 52.16 -7.92 -11.04
C ALA A 8 51.12 -7.09 -10.27
N LEU A 9 50.27 -6.33 -10.97
CA LEU A 9 49.09 -5.66 -10.39
C LEU A 9 48.05 -6.75 -10.08
N LEU A 10 47.90 -7.12 -8.81
CA LEU A 10 46.73 -7.87 -8.34
C LEU A 10 45.53 -6.92 -8.35
N ALA A 11 44.69 -7.02 -9.36
CA ALA A 11 43.36 -6.42 -9.36
C ALA A 11 42.51 -7.14 -8.29
N ALA A 12 42.37 -6.54 -7.12
CA ALA A 12 41.40 -6.98 -6.11
C ALA A 12 40.00 -6.78 -6.67
N SER A 13 39.38 -7.82 -7.23
CA SER A 13 37.95 -7.84 -7.53
C SER A 13 37.20 -7.76 -6.20
N ALA A 14 36.67 -6.57 -5.87
CA ALA A 14 35.74 -6.44 -4.79
C ALA A 14 34.54 -7.37 -5.05
N PRO A 15 34.11 -8.20 -4.10
CA PRO A 15 32.92 -9.00 -4.26
C PRO A 15 31.73 -8.06 -4.53
N CYS A 16 31.10 -8.20 -5.69
CA CYS A 16 29.83 -7.55 -5.95
C CYS A 16 28.82 -8.19 -4.98
N ALA A 17 28.46 -7.51 -3.92
CA ALA A 17 27.40 -7.97 -3.04
C ALA A 17 26.14 -8.13 -3.88
N ALA A 18 25.52 -9.31 -3.81
CA ALA A 18 24.26 -9.56 -4.51
C ALA A 18 23.19 -8.60 -3.98
N ALA A 19 22.38 -8.05 -4.88
CA ALA A 19 21.28 -7.18 -4.47
C ALA A 19 20.27 -7.95 -3.62
N LEU A 20 19.73 -7.31 -2.59
CA LEU A 20 18.69 -7.85 -1.68
C LEU A 20 17.43 -8.21 -2.48
N ASN A 21 17.01 -9.47 -2.46
CA ASN A 21 15.80 -9.91 -3.15
C ASN A 21 14.57 -9.64 -2.28
N VAL A 22 13.76 -8.66 -2.68
CA VAL A 22 12.54 -8.26 -1.97
C VAL A 22 11.30 -8.82 -2.66
N PHE A 23 10.46 -9.52 -1.90
CA PHE A 23 9.12 -9.92 -2.29
C PHE A 23 8.12 -8.97 -1.63
N ALA A 24 7.56 -8.02 -2.38
CA ALA A 24 6.53 -7.11 -1.90
C ALA A 24 5.15 -7.67 -2.20
N CYS A 25 4.26 -7.67 -1.22
CA CYS A 25 2.89 -8.16 -1.38
C CYS A 25 2.07 -7.28 -2.31
N THR A 26 2.19 -5.96 -2.17
CA THR A 26 1.39 -4.97 -2.90
C THR A 26 2.27 -3.91 -3.56
N PRO A 27 1.73 -3.17 -4.57
CA PRO A 27 2.52 -2.21 -5.35
C PRO A 27 3.13 -1.07 -4.53
N GLU A 28 2.45 -0.55 -3.52
CA GLU A 28 2.95 0.53 -2.66
C GLU A 28 4.20 0.11 -1.89
N TRP A 29 4.22 -1.10 -1.34
CA TRP A 29 5.41 -1.62 -0.65
C TRP A 29 6.53 -1.95 -1.61
N GLY A 30 6.17 -2.42 -2.81
CA GLY A 30 7.14 -2.60 -3.89
C GLY A 30 7.78 -1.30 -4.33
N ALA A 31 7.01 -0.22 -4.43
CA ALA A 31 7.52 1.11 -4.76
C ALA A 31 8.42 1.66 -3.65
N LEU A 32 8.01 1.50 -2.38
CA LEU A 32 8.82 1.91 -1.23
C LEU A 32 10.13 1.14 -1.18
N ALA A 33 10.10 -0.19 -1.33
CA ALA A 33 11.30 -1.02 -1.32
C ALA A 33 12.29 -0.66 -2.44
N ARG A 34 11.80 -0.31 -3.66
CA ARG A 34 12.65 0.19 -4.75
C ARG A 34 13.25 1.55 -4.42
N GLU A 35 12.47 2.44 -3.84
CA GLU A 35 12.92 3.78 -3.46
C GLU A 35 14.05 3.71 -2.43
N LEU A 36 13.90 2.88 -1.40
CA LEU A 36 14.90 2.72 -0.34
C LEU A 36 16.09 1.85 -0.77
N GLY A 37 15.82 0.84 -1.58
CA GLY A 37 16.83 -0.13 -2.01
C GLY A 37 17.75 0.36 -3.11
N GLY A 38 17.23 1.13 -4.07
CA GLY A 38 17.99 1.57 -5.24
C GLY A 38 18.57 0.37 -6.01
N ASP A 39 19.85 0.46 -6.35
CA ASP A 39 20.61 -0.60 -7.04
C ASP A 39 20.99 -1.79 -6.12
N LYS A 40 20.79 -1.67 -4.81
CA LYS A 40 21.05 -2.71 -3.82
C LYS A 40 19.83 -3.59 -3.51
N ALA A 41 18.70 -3.40 -4.22
CA ALA A 41 17.54 -4.26 -4.08
C ALA A 41 16.92 -4.64 -5.43
N THR A 42 16.56 -5.91 -5.56
CA THR A 42 15.72 -6.40 -6.65
C THR A 42 14.33 -6.69 -6.11
N VAL A 43 13.31 -5.98 -6.61
CA VAL A 43 11.97 -6.02 -6.03
C VAL A 43 10.97 -6.69 -6.96
N TYR A 44 10.40 -7.79 -6.52
CA TYR A 44 9.24 -8.44 -7.13
C TYR A 44 7.97 -8.01 -6.39
N VAL A 45 6.90 -7.71 -7.12
CA VAL A 45 5.59 -7.37 -6.56
C VAL A 45 4.60 -8.47 -6.88
N ALA A 46 3.94 -9.00 -5.85
CA ALA A 46 3.07 -10.17 -5.96
C ALA A 46 1.72 -9.85 -6.61
N THR A 47 1.22 -8.62 -6.44
CA THR A 47 -0.09 -8.17 -6.92
C THR A 47 0.04 -6.99 -7.87
N THR A 48 -1.06 -6.61 -8.49
CA THR A 48 -1.20 -5.40 -9.30
C THR A 48 -2.21 -4.46 -8.67
N ALA A 49 -2.22 -3.20 -9.09
CA ALA A 49 -3.19 -2.20 -8.62
C ALA A 49 -4.66 -2.48 -8.99
N LEU A 50 -4.90 -3.43 -9.89
CA LEU A 50 -6.23 -3.84 -10.33
C LEU A 50 -6.69 -5.15 -9.67
N GLN A 51 -6.01 -5.59 -8.62
CA GLN A 51 -6.33 -6.79 -7.85
C GLN A 51 -6.67 -6.43 -6.41
N ASP A 52 -7.67 -7.11 -5.86
CA ASP A 52 -7.96 -7.07 -4.43
C ASP A 52 -6.91 -7.90 -3.66
N ALA A 53 -6.14 -7.26 -2.80
CA ALA A 53 -5.06 -7.90 -2.05
C ALA A 53 -5.56 -8.96 -1.05
N HIS A 54 -6.84 -8.93 -0.66
CA HIS A 54 -7.45 -9.98 0.19
C HIS A 54 -7.61 -11.31 -0.58
N ARG A 55 -7.75 -11.27 -1.91
CA ARG A 55 -8.22 -12.38 -2.75
C ARG A 55 -7.23 -12.74 -3.85
N ILE A 56 -6.01 -13.04 -3.45
CA ILE A 56 -4.95 -13.48 -4.37
C ILE A 56 -4.85 -15.01 -4.34
N GLU A 57 -4.64 -15.60 -5.49
CA GLU A 57 -4.33 -17.02 -5.59
C GLU A 57 -2.85 -17.28 -5.31
N ALA A 58 -2.54 -18.26 -4.43
CA ALA A 58 -1.18 -18.68 -4.13
C ALA A 58 -0.58 -19.50 -5.29
N ARG A 59 -0.26 -18.83 -6.40
CA ARG A 59 0.24 -19.45 -7.64
C ARG A 59 1.69 -19.94 -7.47
N PRO A 60 2.11 -21.01 -8.20
CA PRO A 60 3.48 -21.52 -8.18
C PRO A 60 4.55 -20.46 -8.45
N SER A 61 4.24 -19.44 -9.27
CA SER A 61 5.16 -18.32 -9.54
C SER A 61 5.42 -17.47 -8.29
N LEU A 62 4.42 -17.23 -7.44
CA LEU A 62 4.60 -16.52 -6.17
C LEU A 62 5.46 -17.32 -5.20
N ILE A 63 5.21 -18.64 -5.11
CA ILE A 63 5.98 -19.57 -4.27
C ILE A 63 7.44 -19.59 -4.70
N ALA A 64 7.71 -19.64 -6.01
CA ALA A 64 9.08 -19.62 -6.54
C ALA A 64 9.82 -18.31 -6.22
N ARG A 65 9.14 -17.16 -6.29
CA ARG A 65 9.69 -15.85 -5.91
C ARG A 65 9.94 -15.74 -4.41
N ALA A 66 9.03 -16.21 -3.59
CA ALA A 66 9.19 -16.23 -2.14
C ALA A 66 10.38 -17.14 -1.71
N ARG A 67 10.63 -18.24 -2.43
CA ARG A 67 11.75 -19.15 -2.16
C ARG A 67 13.12 -18.47 -2.23
N SER A 68 13.29 -17.50 -3.14
CA SER A 68 14.54 -16.78 -3.34
C SER A 68 14.55 -15.38 -2.67
N ALA A 69 13.52 -15.03 -1.92
CA ALA A 69 13.43 -13.73 -1.26
C ALA A 69 14.30 -13.72 0.01
N ASP A 70 15.03 -12.62 0.21
CA ASP A 70 15.72 -12.31 1.46
C ASP A 70 14.81 -11.54 2.41
N LEU A 71 13.83 -10.81 1.84
CA LEU A 71 12.89 -9.96 2.57
C LEU A 71 11.51 -10.03 1.91
N VAL A 72 10.48 -10.33 2.71
CA VAL A 72 9.06 -10.17 2.38
C VAL A 72 8.56 -8.90 3.03
N VAL A 73 7.89 -8.04 2.24
CA VAL A 73 7.29 -6.78 2.71
C VAL A 73 5.81 -6.80 2.38
N CYS A 74 4.99 -6.92 3.39
CA CYS A 74 3.53 -7.00 3.27
C CYS A 74 2.86 -5.96 4.18
N THR A 75 1.58 -5.76 4.00
CA THR A 75 0.80 -4.87 4.85
C THR A 75 0.66 -5.44 6.26
N GLY A 76 0.36 -6.72 6.38
CA GLY A 76 -0.01 -7.34 7.65
C GLY A 76 -1.45 -7.02 8.05
N ALA A 77 -1.73 -7.08 9.35
CA ALA A 77 -3.08 -6.87 9.89
C ALA A 77 -4.15 -7.69 9.15
N GLU A 78 -3.80 -8.93 8.79
CA GLU A 78 -4.66 -9.91 8.10
C GLU A 78 -5.06 -9.57 6.66
N LEU A 79 -4.47 -8.54 6.01
CA LEU A 79 -4.78 -8.21 4.61
C LEU A 79 -4.48 -9.39 3.67
N GLU A 80 -3.31 -9.99 3.84
CA GLU A 80 -2.83 -11.07 2.97
C GLU A 80 -3.09 -12.48 3.55
N VAL A 81 -3.90 -12.59 4.61
CA VAL A 81 -4.12 -13.85 5.34
C VAL A 81 -4.66 -15.00 4.47
N GLY A 82 -5.41 -14.65 3.42
CA GLY A 82 -6.01 -15.63 2.50
C GLY A 82 -5.01 -16.37 1.61
N TRP A 83 -3.79 -15.89 1.45
CA TRP A 83 -2.84 -16.44 0.47
C TRP A 83 -1.37 -16.46 0.92
N LEU A 84 -0.89 -15.43 1.63
CA LEU A 84 0.52 -15.28 2.01
C LEU A 84 1.05 -16.44 2.88
N PRO A 85 0.31 -16.92 3.90
CA PRO A 85 0.76 -18.05 4.71
C PRO A 85 1.05 -19.31 3.89
N LEU A 86 0.24 -19.59 2.87
CA LEU A 86 0.45 -20.72 1.95
C LEU A 86 1.69 -20.51 1.09
N VAL A 87 1.89 -19.30 0.53
CA VAL A 87 3.08 -18.95 -0.27
C VAL A 87 4.35 -19.14 0.56
N ILE A 88 4.40 -18.61 1.78
CA ILE A 88 5.56 -18.71 2.66
C ILE A 88 5.83 -20.17 3.04
N SER A 89 4.79 -20.90 3.46
CA SER A 89 4.91 -22.31 3.86
C SER A 89 5.47 -23.15 2.70
N GLN A 90 4.92 -23.02 1.50
CA GLN A 90 5.33 -23.80 0.33
C GLN A 90 6.66 -23.34 -0.29
N SER A 91 7.10 -22.12 -0.01
CA SER A 91 8.41 -21.64 -0.46
C SER A 91 9.56 -22.43 0.14
N GLY A 92 9.38 -22.98 1.34
CA GLY A 92 10.44 -23.66 2.11
C GLY A 92 11.53 -22.71 2.64
N ASN A 93 11.39 -21.39 2.44
CA ASN A 93 12.37 -20.40 2.85
C ASN A 93 12.20 -20.04 4.33
N ALA A 94 13.15 -20.49 5.17
CA ALA A 94 13.11 -20.25 6.60
C ALA A 94 13.35 -18.78 6.97
N ALA A 95 14.08 -18.01 6.15
CA ALA A 95 14.46 -16.63 6.44
C ALA A 95 13.27 -15.66 6.44
N ILE A 96 12.21 -15.97 5.67
CA ILE A 96 11.04 -15.11 5.49
C ILE A 96 9.80 -15.60 6.28
N ARG A 97 9.98 -16.47 7.26
CA ARG A 97 8.87 -16.91 8.11
C ARG A 97 8.48 -15.82 9.12
N PRO A 98 7.23 -15.75 9.57
CA PRO A 98 6.83 -14.87 10.65
C PRO A 98 7.79 -14.94 11.85
N GLY A 99 8.19 -13.78 12.37
CA GLY A 99 9.16 -13.65 13.46
C GLY A 99 10.63 -13.68 13.04
N GLN A 100 10.96 -13.92 11.77
CA GLN A 100 12.31 -13.82 11.25
C GLN A 100 12.62 -12.41 10.73
N PRO A 101 13.90 -11.98 10.67
CA PRO A 101 14.27 -10.67 10.12
C PRO A 101 13.78 -10.44 8.68
N GLY A 102 13.71 -11.48 7.86
CA GLY A 102 13.22 -11.42 6.49
C GLY A 102 11.69 -11.32 6.36
N TYR A 103 10.94 -11.23 7.45
CA TYR A 103 9.49 -11.03 7.44
C TYR A 103 9.15 -9.64 8.00
N PHE A 104 8.55 -8.79 7.16
CA PHE A 104 8.22 -7.42 7.51
C PHE A 104 6.75 -7.13 7.25
N GLU A 105 6.03 -6.71 8.27
CA GLU A 105 4.65 -6.22 8.18
C GLU A 105 4.60 -4.72 8.46
N ALA A 106 4.07 -3.95 7.51
CA ALA A 106 3.94 -2.50 7.63
C ALA A 106 3.04 -2.10 8.82
N ALA A 107 2.05 -2.92 9.13
CA ALA A 107 1.12 -2.70 10.23
C ALA A 107 1.79 -2.69 11.62
N ASP A 108 2.97 -3.28 11.77
CA ASP A 108 3.73 -3.28 13.04
C ASP A 108 4.30 -1.90 13.39
N TYR A 109 4.38 -0.99 12.42
CA TYR A 109 5.00 0.33 12.56
C TYR A 109 4.01 1.47 12.72
N VAL A 110 2.70 1.19 12.67
CA VAL A 110 1.66 2.22 12.70
C VAL A 110 0.53 1.91 13.68
N ALA A 111 -0.13 2.94 14.16
CA ALA A 111 -1.34 2.78 14.94
C ALA A 111 -2.52 2.51 14.01
N LEU A 112 -3.08 1.28 14.08
CA LEU A 112 -4.22 0.91 13.24
C LEU A 112 -5.51 1.56 13.75
N ILE A 113 -6.30 2.07 12.82
CA ILE A 113 -7.66 2.60 13.08
C ILE A 113 -8.73 1.50 12.94
N GLU A 114 -9.95 1.81 13.31
CA GLU A 114 -11.12 0.92 13.14
C GLU A 114 -10.94 -0.48 13.76
N LYS A 115 -10.29 -0.56 14.93
CA LYS A 115 -10.25 -1.81 15.70
C LYS A 115 -11.67 -2.23 16.06
N PRO A 116 -12.10 -3.46 15.66
CA PRO A 116 -13.44 -3.92 15.97
C PRO A 116 -13.60 -4.16 17.47
N ALA A 117 -14.73 -3.68 18.04
CA ALA A 117 -15.03 -3.93 19.44
C ALA A 117 -15.32 -5.43 19.70
N ARG A 118 -15.73 -6.18 18.69
CA ARG A 118 -16.04 -7.60 18.72
C ARG A 118 -15.69 -8.24 17.39
N LEU A 119 -15.04 -9.39 17.44
CA LEU A 119 -14.77 -10.22 16.26
C LEU A 119 -16.00 -11.08 15.98
N ASP A 120 -16.66 -10.81 14.87
CA ASP A 120 -17.83 -11.53 14.42
C ASP A 120 -17.80 -11.63 12.88
N ARG A 121 -17.63 -12.84 12.37
CA ARG A 121 -17.56 -13.12 10.92
C ARG A 121 -18.83 -12.68 10.17
N SER A 122 -19.95 -12.52 10.89
CA SER A 122 -21.19 -11.98 10.30
C SER A 122 -21.06 -10.50 9.89
N LEU A 123 -20.00 -9.81 10.33
CA LEU A 123 -19.74 -8.39 10.01
C LEU A 123 -18.93 -8.20 8.71
N GLY A 124 -18.62 -9.28 7.99
CA GLY A 124 -17.84 -9.25 6.74
C GLY A 124 -16.35 -9.40 6.95
N ASP A 125 -15.55 -8.87 6.03
CA ASP A 125 -14.07 -8.90 6.08
C ASP A 125 -13.58 -7.88 7.12
N ILE A 126 -13.72 -8.23 8.40
CA ILE A 126 -13.19 -7.44 9.51
C ILE A 126 -11.84 -8.00 9.95
N HIS A 127 -10.91 -7.10 10.21
CA HIS A 127 -9.55 -7.42 10.63
C HIS A 127 -9.39 -7.20 12.14
N ALA A 128 -8.90 -8.22 12.84
CA ALA A 128 -8.82 -8.20 14.31
C ALA A 128 -7.93 -7.07 14.85
N ALA A 129 -6.84 -6.77 14.17
CA ALA A 129 -5.90 -5.72 14.55
C ALA A 129 -6.38 -4.30 14.23
N GLY A 130 -7.33 -4.15 13.30
CA GLY A 130 -7.81 -2.87 12.75
C GLY A 130 -7.73 -2.83 11.24
N ASN A 131 -8.11 -1.72 10.63
CA ASN A 131 -8.14 -1.56 9.17
C ASN A 131 -6.72 -1.67 8.57
N PRO A 132 -6.48 -2.58 7.60
CA PRO A 132 -5.14 -2.81 7.04
C PRO A 132 -4.74 -1.82 5.93
N HIS A 133 -5.64 -0.99 5.40
CA HIS A 133 -5.39 -0.12 4.24
C HIS A 133 -4.59 1.15 4.62
N LEU A 134 -3.56 0.97 5.45
CA LEU A 134 -2.82 2.01 6.16
C LEU A 134 -1.96 2.93 5.26
N HIS A 135 -1.63 2.47 4.05
CA HIS A 135 -0.74 3.17 3.11
C HIS A 135 -1.33 4.47 2.53
N LEU A 136 -2.64 4.69 2.68
CA LEU A 136 -3.31 5.90 2.18
C LEU A 136 -3.25 7.10 3.16
N ASP A 137 -2.52 6.97 4.24
CA ASP A 137 -2.06 8.09 5.06
C ASP A 137 -0.55 8.28 4.86
N PRO A 138 -0.08 9.41 4.32
CA PRO A 138 1.34 9.62 4.07
C PRO A 138 2.20 9.62 5.35
N ARG A 139 1.59 9.88 6.50
CA ARG A 139 2.28 9.80 7.80
C ARG A 139 2.67 8.35 8.13
N ASN A 140 1.79 7.40 7.83
CA ASN A 140 2.07 5.97 7.98
C ASN A 140 3.19 5.51 7.05
N ILE A 141 3.22 6.00 5.80
CA ILE A 141 4.31 5.69 4.86
C ILE A 141 5.66 6.13 5.42
N ALA A 142 5.74 7.27 6.12
CA ALA A 142 6.99 7.73 6.73
C ALA A 142 7.47 6.77 7.84
N GLU A 143 6.58 6.32 8.72
CA GLU A 143 6.91 5.37 9.79
C GLU A 143 7.36 4.02 9.22
N VAL A 144 6.60 3.50 8.25
CA VAL A 144 6.95 2.25 7.56
C VAL A 144 8.28 2.37 6.81
N ALA A 145 8.56 3.50 6.17
CA ALA A 145 9.81 3.74 5.46
C ALA A 145 11.03 3.72 6.39
N ALA A 146 10.90 4.32 7.58
CA ALA A 146 11.95 4.27 8.59
C ALA A 146 12.24 2.82 9.02
N GLY A 147 11.20 2.07 9.40
CA GLY A 147 11.33 0.67 9.81
C GLY A 147 11.83 -0.26 8.70
N LEU A 148 11.38 -0.05 7.45
CA LEU A 148 11.83 -0.85 6.31
C LEU A 148 13.29 -0.58 5.97
N GLY A 149 13.74 0.67 6.01
CA GLY A 149 15.14 1.04 5.81
C GLY A 149 16.08 0.40 6.84
N GLU A 150 15.70 0.42 8.11
CA GLU A 150 16.41 -0.27 9.18
C GLU A 150 16.47 -1.80 8.96
N ARG A 151 15.35 -2.39 8.54
CA ARG A 151 15.26 -3.82 8.26
C ARG A 151 16.16 -4.22 7.09
N MET A 152 16.19 -3.45 6.00
CA MET A 152 17.09 -3.68 4.85
C MET A 152 18.55 -3.58 5.29
N ALA A 153 18.90 -2.59 6.09
CA ALA A 153 20.25 -2.41 6.65
C ALA A 153 20.65 -3.53 7.61
N GLN A 154 19.70 -4.13 8.32
CA GLN A 154 19.92 -5.28 9.20
C GLN A 154 20.22 -6.56 8.40
N ILE A 155 19.48 -6.80 7.32
CA ILE A 155 19.61 -8.02 6.50
C ILE A 155 20.89 -7.97 5.66
N ASP A 156 21.17 -6.84 5.00
CA ASP A 156 22.41 -6.62 4.26
C ASP A 156 23.26 -5.54 4.95
N ALA A 157 24.01 -5.98 5.96
CA ALA A 157 24.90 -5.11 6.71
C ALA A 157 26.03 -4.49 5.85
N SER A 158 26.39 -5.12 4.72
CA SER A 158 27.41 -4.59 3.82
C SER A 158 26.94 -3.34 3.07
N SER A 159 25.63 -3.22 2.82
CA SER A 159 24.98 -2.07 2.17
C SER A 159 24.27 -1.14 3.16
N LYS A 160 24.49 -1.31 4.48
CA LYS A 160 23.81 -0.54 5.55
C LYS A 160 23.79 0.96 5.27
N ARG A 161 24.96 1.56 5.02
CA ARG A 161 25.08 3.00 4.78
C ARG A 161 24.24 3.45 3.57
N HIS A 162 24.19 2.67 2.52
CA HIS A 162 23.37 2.93 1.33
C HIS A 162 21.88 3.03 1.70
N PHE A 163 21.36 2.06 2.46
CA PHE A 163 19.94 2.06 2.86
C PHE A 163 19.63 3.22 3.82
N GLU A 164 20.52 3.51 4.79
CA GLU A 164 20.36 4.64 5.72
C GLU A 164 20.32 5.99 4.99
N GLU A 165 21.24 6.23 4.05
CA GLU A 165 21.30 7.47 3.26
C GLU A 165 20.06 7.64 2.38
N ARG A 166 19.61 6.57 1.71
CA ARG A 166 18.40 6.59 0.87
C ARG A 166 17.13 6.78 1.69
N THR A 167 17.01 6.10 2.81
CA THR A 167 15.88 6.27 3.73
C THR A 167 15.79 7.71 4.22
N LYS A 168 16.88 8.29 4.67
CA LYS A 168 16.94 9.70 5.09
C LYS A 168 16.52 10.65 3.95
N ALA A 169 17.05 10.44 2.77
CA ALA A 169 16.72 11.28 1.60
C ALA A 169 15.25 11.15 1.19
N PHE A 170 14.68 9.93 1.24
CA PHE A 170 13.27 9.70 1.01
C PHE A 170 12.41 10.43 2.05
N LEU A 171 12.66 10.23 3.33
CA LEU A 171 11.89 10.83 4.43
C LEU A 171 11.88 12.36 4.37
N GLU A 172 13.00 13.00 4.00
CA GLU A 172 13.03 14.46 3.85
C GLU A 172 12.15 14.93 2.69
N ARG A 173 12.25 14.31 1.51
CA ARG A 173 11.38 14.61 0.36
C ARG A 173 9.90 14.32 0.67
N TRP A 174 9.64 13.22 1.39
CA TRP A 174 8.30 12.80 1.76
C TRP A 174 7.65 13.78 2.73
N ARG A 175 8.38 14.23 3.75
CA ARG A 175 7.93 15.27 4.68
C ARG A 175 7.53 16.57 3.97
N GLN A 176 8.36 17.02 3.00
CA GLN A 176 8.05 18.20 2.19
C GLN A 176 6.81 17.99 1.32
N ALA A 177 6.66 16.82 0.73
CA ALA A 177 5.48 16.45 -0.07
C ALA A 177 4.22 16.42 0.80
N THR A 178 4.26 15.77 1.95
CA THR A 178 3.14 15.70 2.90
C THR A 178 2.67 17.09 3.30
N ALA A 179 3.58 18.00 3.65
CA ALA A 179 3.23 19.37 4.00
C ALA A 179 2.53 20.13 2.84
N ARG A 180 2.97 19.90 1.59
CA ARG A 180 2.31 20.48 0.41
C ARG A 180 0.91 19.90 0.21
N TRP A 181 0.74 18.58 0.37
CA TRP A 181 -0.54 17.92 0.24
C TRP A 181 -1.54 18.38 1.29
N GLU A 182 -1.13 18.45 2.56
CA GLU A 182 -1.98 18.93 3.65
C GLU A 182 -2.44 20.37 3.42
N LYS A 183 -1.56 21.25 2.96
CA LYS A 183 -1.91 22.62 2.59
C LYS A 183 -2.91 22.66 1.43
N ALA A 184 -2.71 21.85 0.40
CA ALA A 184 -3.60 21.81 -0.77
C ALA A 184 -4.97 21.20 -0.44
N ALA A 185 -5.03 20.25 0.48
CA ALA A 185 -6.23 19.51 0.85
C ALA A 185 -7.25 20.30 1.69
N GLY A 186 -6.96 21.53 2.10
CA GLY A 186 -7.86 22.34 2.90
C GLY A 186 -9.34 22.34 2.46
N PRO A 187 -9.65 22.48 1.15
CA PRO A 187 -11.03 22.44 0.64
C PRO A 187 -11.76 21.08 0.84
N LEU A 188 -11.03 19.99 1.10
CA LEU A 188 -11.60 18.65 1.30
C LEU A 188 -12.12 18.42 2.72
N LYS A 189 -11.73 19.26 3.68
CA LYS A 189 -12.11 19.10 5.08
C LYS A 189 -13.62 19.15 5.25
N GLY A 190 -14.17 18.11 5.89
CA GLY A 190 -15.60 17.94 6.11
C GLY A 190 -16.40 17.52 4.87
N MET A 191 -15.78 17.34 3.70
CA MET A 191 -16.46 16.94 2.47
C MET A 191 -17.13 15.56 2.66
N PRO A 192 -18.47 15.47 2.51
CA PRO A 192 -19.19 14.21 2.66
C PRO A 192 -19.03 13.35 1.40
N LEU A 193 -18.72 12.07 1.58
CA LEU A 193 -18.55 11.13 0.48
C LEU A 193 -19.13 9.75 0.78
N VAL A 194 -19.46 9.01 -0.27
CA VAL A 194 -19.77 7.58 -0.22
C VAL A 194 -18.56 6.81 -0.75
N VAL A 195 -18.15 5.77 -0.04
CA VAL A 195 -17.08 4.86 -0.46
C VAL A 195 -17.67 3.60 -1.10
N HIS A 196 -16.89 2.90 -1.93
CA HIS A 196 -17.27 1.56 -2.39
C HIS A 196 -17.02 0.54 -1.28
N HIS A 197 -15.80 0.47 -0.83
CA HIS A 197 -15.27 -0.36 0.26
C HIS A 197 -14.59 0.55 1.30
N ARG A 198 -14.36 0.06 2.53
CA ARG A 198 -13.66 0.81 3.59
C ARG A 198 -12.13 0.77 3.48
N ASP A 199 -11.63 0.71 2.27
CA ASP A 199 -10.21 0.77 1.95
C ASP A 199 -9.64 2.20 1.92
N LEU A 200 -10.49 3.22 2.00
CA LEU A 200 -10.10 4.63 1.99
C LEU A 200 -10.15 5.29 3.39
N SER A 201 -10.37 4.52 4.46
CA SER A 201 -10.57 5.07 5.82
C SER A 201 -9.41 5.93 6.29
N TYR A 202 -8.17 5.55 6.03
CA TYR A 202 -6.98 6.35 6.38
C TYR A 202 -6.89 7.65 5.58
N LEU A 203 -7.19 7.62 4.28
CA LEU A 203 -7.25 8.82 3.43
C LEU A 203 -8.31 9.79 3.94
N ILE A 204 -9.50 9.28 4.28
CA ILE A 204 -10.62 10.05 4.81
C ILE A 204 -10.25 10.69 6.14
N ALA A 205 -9.63 9.93 7.04
CA ALA A 205 -9.19 10.42 8.34
C ALA A 205 -8.10 11.49 8.21
N TRP A 206 -7.09 11.26 7.35
CA TRP A 206 -6.00 12.22 7.12
C TRP A 206 -6.50 13.54 6.54
N LEU A 207 -7.39 13.49 5.54
CA LEU A 207 -7.92 14.67 4.86
C LEU A 207 -9.09 15.33 5.63
N GLY A 208 -9.54 14.73 6.75
CA GLY A 208 -10.67 15.22 7.53
C GLY A 208 -11.98 15.20 6.76
N MET A 209 -12.13 14.33 5.77
CA MET A 209 -13.38 14.11 5.04
C MET A 209 -14.39 13.30 5.89
N ARG A 210 -15.61 13.17 5.44
CA ARG A 210 -16.68 12.49 6.18
C ARG A 210 -17.35 11.41 5.33
N GLU A 211 -17.16 10.15 5.68
CA GLU A 211 -17.93 9.05 5.12
C GLU A 211 -19.40 9.15 5.57
N VAL A 212 -20.33 9.14 4.61
CA VAL A 212 -21.77 9.16 4.88
C VAL A 212 -22.46 7.87 4.43
N GLY A 213 -21.72 6.96 3.85
CA GLY A 213 -22.20 5.63 3.46
C GLY A 213 -21.17 4.83 2.69
N SER A 214 -21.43 3.52 2.59
CA SER A 214 -20.66 2.58 1.79
C SER A 214 -21.57 1.86 0.81
N LEU A 215 -21.07 1.56 -0.41
CA LEU A 215 -21.78 0.75 -1.40
C LEU A 215 -21.88 -0.70 -0.94
N GLU A 216 -20.89 -1.21 -0.24
CA GLU A 216 -20.94 -2.50 0.40
C GLU A 216 -21.78 -2.43 1.67
N PRO A 217 -22.75 -3.34 1.88
CA PRO A 217 -23.54 -3.39 3.12
C PRO A 217 -22.70 -3.77 4.34
N LYS A 218 -21.65 -4.55 4.11
CA LYS A 218 -20.58 -4.94 5.06
C LYS A 218 -19.29 -5.09 4.27
N PRO A 219 -18.10 -4.86 4.87
CA PRO A 219 -16.83 -5.03 4.18
C PRO A 219 -16.72 -6.38 3.48
N GLY A 220 -16.34 -6.39 2.20
CA GLY A 220 -16.18 -7.59 1.40
C GLY A 220 -17.48 -8.24 0.88
N LEU A 221 -18.66 -7.72 1.24
CA LEU A 221 -19.94 -8.17 0.67
C LEU A 221 -20.34 -7.29 -0.51
N PRO A 222 -20.54 -7.87 -1.71
CA PRO A 222 -20.88 -7.09 -2.89
C PRO A 222 -22.15 -6.24 -2.70
N PRO A 223 -22.19 -5.02 -3.29
CA PRO A 223 -23.38 -4.18 -3.29
C PRO A 223 -24.61 -4.89 -3.85
N SER A 224 -25.71 -4.87 -3.09
CA SER A 224 -27.01 -5.37 -3.57
C SER A 224 -27.94 -4.23 -4.00
N SER A 225 -28.87 -4.49 -4.92
CA SER A 225 -29.85 -3.48 -5.36
C SER A 225 -30.70 -2.94 -4.21
N ALA A 226 -31.05 -3.79 -3.23
CA ALA A 226 -31.79 -3.39 -2.05
C ALA A 226 -31.00 -2.40 -1.18
N HIS A 227 -29.73 -2.71 -0.89
CA HIS A 227 -28.85 -1.86 -0.12
C HIS A 227 -28.56 -0.51 -0.82
N LEU A 228 -28.32 -0.55 -2.16
CA LEU A 228 -28.10 0.68 -2.93
C LEU A 228 -29.34 1.59 -2.94
N THR A 229 -30.55 1.01 -3.01
CA THR A 229 -31.82 1.77 -2.93
C THR A 229 -32.00 2.40 -1.55
N GLU A 230 -31.70 1.67 -0.48
CA GLU A 230 -31.72 2.19 0.89
C GLU A 230 -30.70 3.32 1.07
N LEU A 231 -29.47 3.13 0.58
CA LEU A 231 -28.41 4.12 0.61
C LEU A 231 -28.84 5.41 -0.12
N LEU A 232 -29.41 5.29 -1.30
CA LEU A 232 -29.96 6.43 -2.06
C LEU A 232 -31.03 7.18 -1.24
N GLY A 233 -31.90 6.45 -0.55
CA GLY A 233 -32.89 7.05 0.37
C GLY A 233 -32.26 7.81 1.52
N ARG A 234 -31.17 7.29 2.09
CA ARG A 234 -30.39 7.97 3.16
C ARG A 234 -29.68 9.24 2.66
N LEU A 235 -29.16 9.23 1.43
CA LEU A 235 -28.47 10.38 0.84
C LEU A 235 -29.41 11.59 0.61
N ARG A 236 -30.72 11.40 0.53
CA ARG A 236 -31.69 12.52 0.49
C ARG A 236 -31.71 13.32 1.80
N LYS A 237 -31.38 12.67 2.94
CA LYS A 237 -31.32 13.31 4.27
C LYS A 237 -29.91 13.75 4.65
N THR A 238 -28.92 13.01 4.19
CA THR A 238 -27.49 13.27 4.45
C THR A 238 -26.74 13.24 3.12
N PRO A 239 -26.74 14.36 2.36
CA PRO A 239 -26.15 14.40 1.03
C PRO A 239 -24.65 14.10 1.02
N ALA A 240 -24.19 13.40 0.01
CA ALA A 240 -22.78 13.26 -0.35
C ALA A 240 -22.44 14.22 -1.50
N LYS A 241 -21.15 14.55 -1.64
CA LYS A 241 -20.61 15.31 -2.77
C LYS A 241 -20.12 14.41 -3.89
N VAL A 242 -19.76 13.17 -3.56
CA VAL A 242 -19.10 12.24 -4.48
C VAL A 242 -19.29 10.79 -4.03
N VAL A 243 -19.30 9.86 -4.98
CA VAL A 243 -19.08 8.44 -4.74
C VAL A 243 -17.65 8.11 -5.17
N VAL A 244 -16.83 7.58 -4.26
CA VAL A 244 -15.45 7.18 -4.56
C VAL A 244 -15.31 5.67 -4.56
N ARG A 245 -14.45 5.16 -5.44
CA ARG A 245 -14.07 3.75 -5.51
C ARG A 245 -12.59 3.60 -5.80
N SER A 246 -12.03 2.50 -5.39
CA SER A 246 -10.68 2.10 -5.74
C SER A 246 -10.59 1.56 -7.18
N ALA A 247 -9.39 1.57 -7.76
CA ALA A 247 -9.18 1.16 -9.15
C ALA A 247 -9.58 -0.30 -9.42
N TYR A 248 -9.45 -1.18 -8.43
CA TYR A 248 -9.82 -2.60 -8.56
C TYR A 248 -11.32 -2.88 -8.39
N SER A 249 -12.10 -1.91 -7.88
CA SER A 249 -13.54 -2.10 -7.62
C SER A 249 -14.38 -2.04 -8.89
N ASP A 250 -15.46 -2.84 -8.95
CA ASP A 250 -16.44 -2.76 -10.05
C ASP A 250 -17.04 -1.34 -10.14
N PRO A 251 -16.97 -0.67 -11.30
CA PRO A 251 -17.54 0.66 -11.50
C PRO A 251 -19.07 0.72 -11.47
N LYS A 252 -19.77 -0.37 -11.73
CA LYS A 252 -21.23 -0.38 -11.93
C LYS A 252 -22.02 0.14 -10.71
N PRO A 253 -21.76 -0.32 -9.46
CA PRO A 253 -22.51 0.17 -8.30
C PRO A 253 -22.30 1.66 -8.04
N SER A 254 -21.05 2.15 -8.20
CA SER A 254 -20.74 3.57 -8.02
C SER A 254 -21.39 4.44 -9.08
N ALA A 255 -21.38 4.01 -10.36
CA ALA A 255 -22.04 4.71 -11.44
C ALA A 255 -23.58 4.76 -11.24
N TRP A 256 -24.18 3.63 -10.83
CA TRP A 256 -25.62 3.53 -10.58
C TRP A 256 -26.08 4.51 -9.48
N LEU A 257 -25.33 4.56 -8.36
CA LEU A 257 -25.70 5.45 -7.26
C LEU A 257 -25.47 6.92 -7.63
N ALA A 258 -24.34 7.22 -8.27
CA ALA A 258 -23.96 8.57 -8.68
C ALA A 258 -25.00 9.20 -9.62
N GLU A 259 -25.42 8.46 -10.66
CA GLU A 259 -26.46 8.89 -11.61
C GLU A 259 -27.76 9.25 -10.88
N ARG A 260 -28.23 8.39 -9.96
CA ARG A 260 -29.51 8.58 -9.26
C ARG A 260 -29.45 9.61 -8.14
N ALA A 261 -28.29 9.80 -7.54
CA ALA A 261 -28.07 10.83 -6.53
C ALA A 261 -27.71 12.20 -7.12
N GLY A 262 -27.45 12.29 -8.44
CA GLY A 262 -27.03 13.52 -9.10
C GLY A 262 -25.64 14.01 -8.66
N ILE A 263 -24.71 13.10 -8.32
CA ILE A 263 -23.36 13.42 -7.85
C ILE A 263 -22.31 12.66 -8.69
N PRO A 264 -21.06 13.13 -8.79
CA PRO A 264 -20.03 12.41 -9.55
C PRO A 264 -19.63 11.09 -8.90
N ALA A 265 -19.22 10.11 -9.75
CA ALA A 265 -18.47 8.93 -9.33
C ALA A 265 -17.01 9.09 -9.74
N VAL A 266 -16.10 8.92 -8.79
CA VAL A 266 -14.66 9.09 -9.01
C VAL A 266 -13.90 7.84 -8.65
N MET A 267 -13.04 7.38 -9.57
CA MET A 267 -12.07 6.35 -9.30
C MET A 267 -10.80 6.99 -8.75
N LEU A 268 -10.35 6.52 -7.58
CA LEU A 268 -9.06 6.85 -7.00
C LEU A 268 -8.05 5.72 -7.32
N PRO A 269 -6.77 6.03 -7.55
CA PRO A 269 -5.77 5.01 -7.90
C PRO A 269 -5.59 3.94 -6.84
N TYR A 270 -5.83 4.26 -5.56
CA TYR A 270 -5.67 3.40 -4.40
C TYR A 270 -4.21 3.00 -4.12
N THR A 271 -3.48 2.50 -5.11
CA THR A 271 -2.06 2.14 -5.00
C THR A 271 -1.29 2.54 -6.26
N VAL A 272 0.03 2.40 -6.22
CA VAL A 272 0.92 2.68 -7.36
C VAL A 272 0.52 1.80 -8.55
N GLY A 273 0.34 2.44 -9.71
CA GLY A 273 -0.15 1.80 -10.93
C GLY A 273 -1.68 1.71 -11.04
N GLY A 274 -2.45 2.23 -10.08
CA GLY A 274 -3.92 2.26 -10.14
C GLY A 274 -4.51 3.28 -11.10
N SER A 275 -3.67 4.18 -11.59
CA SER A 275 -3.96 5.07 -12.72
C SER A 275 -2.67 5.31 -13.52
N PRO A 276 -2.76 5.82 -14.76
CA PRO A 276 -1.57 6.17 -15.56
C PRO A 276 -0.66 7.22 -14.90
N ASP A 277 -1.22 8.04 -14.01
CA ASP A 277 -0.51 9.12 -13.33
C ASP A 277 0.09 8.70 -11.99
N ALA A 278 -0.41 7.64 -11.35
CA ALA A 278 0.10 7.09 -10.08
C ALA A 278 1.29 6.14 -10.33
N LYS A 279 2.44 6.66 -10.74
CA LYS A 279 3.62 5.88 -11.16
C LYS A 279 4.54 5.48 -10.00
N ASP A 280 4.50 6.24 -8.92
CA ASP A 280 5.25 6.04 -7.68
C ASP A 280 4.42 6.53 -6.48
N LEU A 281 4.99 6.46 -5.27
CA LEU A 281 4.28 6.89 -4.06
C LEU A 281 3.94 8.38 -4.06
N PHE A 282 4.80 9.24 -4.60
CA PHE A 282 4.53 10.70 -4.64
C PHE A 282 3.38 11.00 -5.60
N SER A 283 3.47 10.50 -6.81
CA SER A 283 2.44 10.70 -7.83
C SER A 283 1.11 10.00 -7.49
N LEU A 284 1.11 8.95 -6.67
CA LEU A 284 -0.10 8.34 -6.11
C LEU A 284 -0.92 9.36 -5.30
N PHE A 285 -0.25 10.09 -4.40
CA PHE A 285 -0.92 11.12 -3.59
C PHE A 285 -1.26 12.37 -4.41
N ASP A 286 -0.38 12.78 -5.33
CA ASP A 286 -0.64 13.92 -6.24
C ASP A 286 -1.91 13.66 -7.08
N ASP A 287 -2.04 12.49 -7.72
CA ASP A 287 -3.21 12.14 -8.53
C ASP A 287 -4.48 11.97 -7.68
N THR A 288 -4.36 11.33 -6.52
CA THR A 288 -5.48 11.17 -5.58
C THR A 288 -6.05 12.51 -5.16
N LEU A 289 -5.20 13.46 -4.75
CA LEU A 289 -5.61 14.80 -4.36
C LEU A 289 -6.15 15.62 -5.52
N ALA A 290 -5.52 15.54 -6.71
CA ALA A 290 -6.00 16.23 -7.90
C ALA A 290 -7.45 15.83 -8.25
N ARG A 291 -7.76 14.52 -8.20
CA ARG A 291 -9.11 13.99 -8.45
C ARG A 291 -10.13 14.47 -7.42
N LEU A 292 -9.78 14.45 -6.14
CA LEU A 292 -10.66 14.91 -5.07
C LEU A 292 -10.87 16.42 -5.09
N LEU A 293 -9.82 17.21 -5.32
CA LEU A 293 -9.90 18.67 -5.39
C LEU A 293 -10.70 19.17 -6.61
N ALA A 294 -10.73 18.41 -7.69
CA ALA A 294 -11.57 18.72 -8.85
C ALA A 294 -13.08 18.73 -8.51
N ILE A 295 -13.49 17.99 -7.47
CA ILE A 295 -14.89 17.90 -7.02
C ILE A 295 -15.21 18.97 -5.97
N ALA A 296 -14.22 19.40 -5.20
CA ALA A 296 -14.41 20.39 -4.14
C ALA A 296 -14.62 21.83 -4.67
N ARG A 297 -14.35 22.04 -5.97
CA ARG A 297 -14.61 23.30 -6.68
C ARG A 297 -16.08 23.42 -7.06
#